data_f29c6207c0ba1b92683b5a05c4ebebdc
#
_entry.id   f29c6207c0ba1b92683b5a05c4ebebdc
#
_cell.length_a   1.000
_cell.length_b   1.000
_cell.length_c   1.000
_cell.angle_alpha   90.00
_cell.angle_beta   90.00
_cell.angle_gamma   90.00
#
_symmetry.space_group_name_H-M   'P 1'
#
loop_
_entity.id
_entity.type
_entity.pdbx_description
1 polymer ?
#
loop_
_entity_poly.entity_id
_entity_poly.type
_entity_poly.pdbx_seq_one_letter_code
_entity_poly.pdbx_strand_id
1 'polypeptide(L)'
;AFVPSSRAMLIVLSPAKRLDFESAPHIAAHTQPRFLSQARPLVELLKKMDTRELASLMSISDPLAALNAARFGQWKPPFTTRNARQAVLAFAGDVYEGLDAPSLDESDLGWAQDHVRVLSGLYGVLRPLDLIQPYRLEMGTRLRNPKGADLYAYWGGRLSKTIDEELASHRTPVLVNLASVEYFKALAGLRSRV
;
A
#
# COMPACT_ATOMS: atom_id res chain seq x y z
N ALA A 1 19.78 25.11 -2.25
CA ALA A 1 20.41 24.05 -1.45
C ALA A 1 19.29 23.35 -0.68
N PHE A 2 19.06 22.09 -1.00
CA PHE A 2 18.08 21.23 -0.32
C PHE A 2 18.61 21.00 1.10
N VAL A 3 17.98 21.59 2.10
CA VAL A 3 18.26 21.25 3.49
C VAL A 3 17.63 19.85 3.69
N PRO A 4 18.41 18.80 4.01
CA PRO A 4 17.79 17.52 4.31
C PRO A 4 16.87 17.73 5.51
N SER A 5 15.58 17.55 5.30
CA SER A 5 14.57 17.51 6.35
C SER A 5 15.09 16.55 7.43
N SER A 6 15.22 17.04 8.66
CA SER A 6 15.57 16.20 9.80
C SER A 6 14.40 15.24 10.00
N ARG A 7 14.43 14.07 9.34
CA ARG A 7 13.40 13.04 9.47
C ARG A 7 13.25 12.72 10.95
N ALA A 8 12.12 13.13 11.53
CA ALA A 8 11.89 13.02 12.96
C ALA A 8 11.02 11.83 13.33
N MET A 9 10.15 11.38 12.41
CA MET A 9 9.19 10.30 12.66
C MET A 9 8.77 9.62 11.36
N LEU A 10 8.22 8.42 11.48
CA LEU A 10 7.53 7.71 10.42
C LEU A 10 6.09 7.42 10.86
N ILE A 11 5.13 7.61 9.98
CA ILE A 11 3.70 7.40 10.23
C ILE A 11 3.23 6.24 9.36
N VAL A 12 2.55 5.25 9.94
CA VAL A 12 1.95 4.15 9.17
C VAL A 12 0.44 4.26 9.15
N LEU A 13 -0.14 4.07 7.95
CA LEU A 13 -1.58 4.12 7.67
C LEU A 13 -2.06 2.78 7.10
N SER A 14 -3.35 2.49 7.29
CA SER A 14 -4.05 1.49 6.48
C SER A 14 -4.37 2.04 5.08
N PRO A 15 -4.53 1.19 4.06
CA PRO A 15 -5.07 1.59 2.77
C PRO A 15 -6.58 1.81 2.87
N ALA A 16 -7.22 2.27 1.79
CA ALA A 16 -8.67 2.32 1.69
C ALA A 16 -9.21 1.23 0.76
N LYS A 17 -10.45 0.80 1.03
CA LYS A 17 -11.19 -0.15 0.18
C LYS A 17 -11.70 0.54 -1.09
N ARG A 18 -12.12 1.81 -0.98
CA ARG A 18 -12.51 2.67 -2.09
C ARG A 18 -11.25 3.25 -2.73
N LEU A 19 -11.25 3.28 -4.05
CA LEU A 19 -10.15 3.81 -4.85
C LEU A 19 -10.70 4.83 -5.85
N ASP A 20 -9.95 5.91 -6.05
CA ASP A 20 -10.17 6.89 -7.10
C ASP A 20 -9.08 6.74 -8.19
N PHE A 21 -9.49 6.35 -9.38
CA PHE A 21 -8.67 6.30 -10.59
C PHE A 21 -9.23 7.17 -11.72
N GLU A 22 -10.27 7.97 -11.43
CA GLU A 22 -10.97 8.82 -12.40
C GLU A 22 -10.50 10.27 -12.34
N SER A 23 -10.29 10.82 -11.13
CA SER A 23 -9.83 12.20 -10.96
C SER A 23 -8.42 12.38 -11.51
N ALA A 24 -8.14 13.48 -12.22
CA ALA A 24 -6.81 13.76 -12.72
C ALA A 24 -5.83 14.06 -11.57
N PRO A 25 -4.61 13.49 -11.55
CA PRO A 25 -3.61 13.88 -10.57
C PRO A 25 -3.16 15.33 -10.83
N HIS A 26 -3.04 16.13 -9.76
CA HIS A 26 -2.59 17.50 -9.82
C HIS A 26 -1.08 17.66 -9.81
N ILE A 27 -0.34 16.56 -9.59
CA ILE A 27 1.12 16.53 -9.58
C ILE A 27 1.64 15.43 -10.52
N ALA A 28 2.81 15.67 -11.11
CA ALA A 28 3.50 14.71 -11.97
C ALA A 28 4.50 13.82 -11.21
N ALA A 29 4.96 14.24 -10.03
CA ALA A 29 5.92 13.51 -9.23
C ALA A 29 5.37 12.12 -8.83
N HIS A 30 6.19 11.09 -9.03
CA HIS A 30 5.82 9.72 -8.68
C HIS A 30 7.04 8.84 -8.45
N THR A 31 6.83 7.72 -7.77
CA THR A 31 7.85 6.70 -7.52
C THR A 31 7.29 5.30 -7.81
N GLN A 32 8.15 4.30 -7.82
CA GLN A 32 7.73 2.90 -8.01
C GLN A 32 7.62 2.17 -6.67
N PRO A 33 6.63 1.28 -6.51
CA PRO A 33 6.52 0.49 -5.28
C PRO A 33 7.75 -0.39 -5.07
N ARG A 34 8.30 -0.36 -3.86
CA ARG A 34 9.49 -1.15 -3.49
C ARG A 34 9.31 -2.65 -3.70
N PHE A 35 8.10 -3.16 -3.44
CA PHE A 35 7.80 -4.58 -3.45
C PHE A 35 7.01 -5.04 -4.69
N LEU A 36 7.15 -4.36 -5.82
CA LEU A 36 6.42 -4.70 -7.04
C LEU A 36 6.73 -6.14 -7.54
N SER A 37 7.98 -6.58 -7.39
CA SER A 37 8.38 -7.96 -7.71
C SER A 37 7.73 -9.00 -6.79
N GLN A 38 7.48 -8.65 -5.53
CA GLN A 38 6.77 -9.48 -4.57
C GLN A 38 5.25 -9.43 -4.75
N ALA A 39 4.71 -8.34 -5.26
CA ALA A 39 3.28 -8.24 -5.58
C ALA A 39 2.90 -9.17 -6.76
N ARG A 40 3.76 -9.33 -7.74
CA ARG A 40 3.51 -10.15 -8.94
C ARG A 40 3.05 -11.59 -8.63
N PRO A 41 3.74 -12.38 -7.79
CA PRO A 41 3.29 -13.75 -7.47
C PRO A 41 1.90 -13.78 -6.82
N LEU A 42 1.55 -12.79 -6.00
CA LEU A 42 0.21 -12.69 -5.42
C LEU A 42 -0.85 -12.44 -6.49
N VAL A 43 -0.57 -11.53 -7.43
CA VAL A 43 -1.46 -11.27 -8.56
C VAL A 43 -1.63 -12.52 -9.42
N GLU A 44 -0.55 -13.25 -9.71
CA GLU A 44 -0.64 -14.49 -10.51
C GLU A 44 -1.43 -15.60 -9.80
N LEU A 45 -1.46 -15.63 -8.47
CA LEU A 45 -2.37 -16.51 -7.73
C LEU A 45 -3.83 -16.06 -7.88
N LEU A 46 -4.09 -14.77 -7.72
CA LEU A 46 -5.44 -14.18 -7.78
C LEU A 46 -6.03 -14.27 -9.19
N LYS A 47 -5.22 -14.16 -10.24
CA LYS A 47 -5.64 -14.36 -11.64
C LYS A 47 -6.17 -15.76 -11.95
N LYS A 48 -5.73 -16.77 -11.21
CA LYS A 48 -6.14 -18.16 -11.40
C LYS A 48 -7.50 -18.47 -10.76
N MET A 49 -7.98 -17.58 -9.91
CA MET A 49 -9.24 -17.74 -9.19
C MET A 49 -10.41 -17.23 -10.04
N ASP A 50 -11.49 -17.97 -10.02
CA ASP A 50 -12.76 -17.50 -10.59
C ASP A 50 -13.43 -16.46 -9.68
N THR A 51 -14.52 -15.86 -10.13
CA THR A 51 -15.23 -14.82 -9.38
C THR A 51 -15.83 -15.32 -8.08
N ARG A 52 -16.27 -16.59 -8.00
CA ARG A 52 -16.81 -17.19 -6.78
C ARG A 52 -15.70 -17.41 -5.74
N GLU A 53 -14.57 -17.91 -6.18
CA GLU A 53 -13.39 -18.08 -5.34
C GLU A 53 -12.92 -16.75 -4.77
N LEU A 54 -12.87 -15.69 -5.59
CA LEU A 54 -12.52 -14.34 -5.16
C LEU A 54 -13.55 -13.76 -4.19
N ALA A 55 -14.86 -13.96 -4.45
CA ALA A 55 -15.93 -13.51 -3.55
C ALA A 55 -15.79 -14.17 -2.18
N SER A 56 -15.57 -15.49 -2.15
CA SER A 56 -15.35 -16.25 -0.92
C SER A 56 -14.08 -15.84 -0.19
N LEU A 57 -12.94 -15.75 -0.90
CA LEU A 57 -11.64 -15.39 -0.33
C LEU A 57 -11.66 -14.03 0.36
N MET A 58 -12.27 -13.03 -0.27
CA MET A 58 -12.27 -11.64 0.19
C MET A 58 -13.54 -11.26 0.95
N SER A 59 -14.52 -12.19 1.07
CA SER A 59 -15.83 -11.93 1.69
C SER A 59 -16.53 -10.70 1.09
N ILE A 60 -16.64 -10.66 -0.24
CA ILE A 60 -17.22 -9.56 -1.01
C ILE A 60 -18.37 -10.05 -1.89
N SER A 61 -19.21 -9.10 -2.33
CA SER A 61 -20.30 -9.39 -3.27
C SER A 61 -19.79 -9.80 -4.65
N ASP A 62 -20.62 -10.52 -5.41
CA ASP A 62 -20.30 -10.98 -6.75
C ASP A 62 -19.90 -9.83 -7.72
N PRO A 63 -20.60 -8.67 -7.74
CA PRO A 63 -20.15 -7.54 -8.54
C PRO A 63 -18.75 -7.04 -8.19
N LEU A 64 -18.41 -6.99 -6.89
CA LEU A 64 -17.07 -6.61 -6.45
C LEU A 64 -16.03 -7.66 -6.79
N ALA A 65 -16.38 -8.95 -6.75
CA ALA A 65 -15.50 -10.03 -7.15
C ALA A 65 -15.20 -9.97 -8.65
N ALA A 66 -16.22 -9.76 -9.48
CA ALA A 66 -16.07 -9.59 -10.93
C ALA A 66 -15.17 -8.37 -11.26
N LEU A 67 -15.39 -7.23 -10.58
CA LEU A 67 -14.56 -6.04 -10.74
C LEU A 67 -13.09 -6.34 -10.39
N ASN A 68 -12.82 -7.05 -9.30
CA ASN A 68 -11.46 -7.35 -8.88
C ASN A 68 -10.81 -8.44 -9.74
N ALA A 69 -11.55 -9.42 -10.27
CA ALA A 69 -11.06 -10.34 -11.29
C ALA A 69 -10.55 -9.58 -12.52
N ALA A 70 -11.33 -8.60 -13.01
CA ALA A 70 -10.93 -7.76 -14.14
C ALA A 70 -9.67 -6.92 -13.79
N ARG A 71 -9.60 -6.31 -12.60
CA ARG A 71 -8.44 -5.55 -12.13
C ARG A 71 -7.17 -6.41 -12.08
N PHE A 72 -7.25 -7.61 -11.52
CA PHE A 72 -6.10 -8.52 -11.50
C PHE A 72 -5.72 -8.96 -12.91
N GLY A 73 -6.69 -9.25 -13.77
CA GLY A 73 -6.46 -9.58 -15.19
C GLY A 73 -5.68 -8.49 -15.94
N GLN A 74 -6.01 -7.23 -15.67
CA GLN A 74 -5.38 -6.05 -16.30
C GLN A 74 -4.06 -5.65 -15.64
N TRP A 75 -3.75 -6.16 -14.44
CA TRP A 75 -2.54 -5.77 -13.72
C TRP A 75 -1.28 -6.10 -14.50
N LYS A 76 -0.52 -5.06 -14.85
CA LYS A 76 0.62 -5.18 -15.76
C LYS A 76 1.70 -4.12 -15.48
N PRO A 77 2.89 -4.49 -15.01
CA PRO A 77 4.06 -3.60 -15.04
C PRO A 77 4.61 -3.45 -16.49
N PRO A 78 5.39 -2.40 -16.78
CA PRO A 78 5.81 -1.37 -15.85
C PRO A 78 4.67 -0.41 -15.50
N PHE A 79 4.68 0.12 -14.27
CA PHE A 79 3.74 1.16 -13.86
C PHE A 79 4.19 2.52 -14.39
N THR A 80 3.25 3.22 -14.99
CA THR A 80 3.41 4.57 -15.53
C THR A 80 2.20 5.40 -15.15
N THR A 81 2.27 6.72 -15.27
CA THR A 81 1.14 7.62 -15.03
C THR A 81 -0.05 7.39 -15.98
N ARG A 82 0.13 6.60 -17.05
CA ARG A 82 -0.94 6.21 -17.97
C ARG A 82 -1.74 4.99 -17.51
N ASN A 83 -1.17 4.13 -16.66
CA ASN A 83 -1.79 2.88 -16.23
C ASN A 83 -1.82 2.67 -14.72
N ALA A 84 -1.33 3.65 -13.95
CA ALA A 84 -1.23 3.61 -12.50
C ALA A 84 -1.34 5.03 -11.94
N ARG A 85 -1.62 5.14 -10.64
CA ARG A 85 -1.80 6.41 -9.92
C ARG A 85 -1.01 6.40 -8.62
N GLN A 86 -0.58 7.57 -8.15
CA GLN A 86 0.07 7.73 -6.85
C GLN A 86 -0.85 7.20 -5.74
N ALA A 87 -0.32 6.40 -4.82
CA ALA A 87 -1.09 5.73 -3.79
C ALA A 87 -1.93 6.71 -2.95
N VAL A 88 -1.35 7.85 -2.56
CA VAL A 88 -2.04 8.88 -1.75
C VAL A 88 -3.23 9.51 -2.48
N LEU A 89 -3.20 9.57 -3.80
CA LEU A 89 -4.28 10.09 -4.65
C LEU A 89 -5.25 9.01 -5.11
N ALA A 90 -4.84 7.73 -5.01
CA ALA A 90 -5.65 6.60 -5.41
C ALA A 90 -6.55 6.10 -4.27
N PHE A 91 -6.06 6.08 -3.03
CA PHE A 91 -6.88 5.67 -1.89
C PHE A 91 -7.91 6.74 -1.55
N ALA A 92 -9.17 6.33 -1.38
CA ALA A 92 -10.31 7.18 -1.05
C ALA A 92 -11.11 6.58 0.10
N GLY A 93 -11.47 7.39 1.09
CA GLY A 93 -12.18 6.99 2.30
C GLY A 93 -11.81 7.92 3.45
N ASP A 94 -12.42 7.76 4.61
CA ASP A 94 -12.41 8.73 5.71
C ASP A 94 -11.00 9.25 6.09
N VAL A 95 -10.00 8.34 6.18
CA VAL A 95 -8.60 8.71 6.47
C VAL A 95 -8.03 9.60 5.36
N TYR A 96 -8.31 9.26 4.11
CA TYR A 96 -7.79 9.98 2.95
C TYR A 96 -8.58 11.24 2.63
N GLU A 97 -9.86 11.28 2.98
CA GLU A 97 -10.67 12.51 2.98
C GLU A 97 -10.15 13.49 4.03
N GLY A 98 -9.78 12.99 5.23
CA GLY A 98 -9.16 13.82 6.27
C GLY A 98 -7.74 14.28 5.92
N LEU A 99 -6.98 13.50 5.16
CA LEU A 99 -5.67 13.90 4.65
C LEU A 99 -5.77 14.95 3.55
N ASP A 100 -6.86 14.92 2.77
CA ASP A 100 -7.13 15.82 1.65
C ASP A 100 -5.94 16.00 0.70
N ALA A 101 -5.35 14.90 0.27
CA ALA A 101 -4.18 14.90 -0.59
C ALA A 101 -4.31 15.76 -1.88
N PRO A 102 -5.51 15.95 -2.48
CA PRO A 102 -5.70 16.88 -3.59
C PRO A 102 -5.40 18.35 -3.26
N SER A 103 -5.50 18.77 -2.00
CA SER A 103 -5.17 20.15 -1.57
C SER A 103 -3.70 20.37 -1.25
N LEU A 104 -2.90 19.29 -1.13
CA LEU A 104 -1.49 19.33 -0.78
C LEU A 104 -0.64 19.70 -1.99
N ASP A 105 0.32 20.60 -1.80
CA ASP A 105 1.28 20.96 -2.85
C ASP A 105 2.43 19.95 -2.97
N GLU A 106 3.36 20.20 -3.91
CA GLU A 106 4.52 19.30 -4.11
C GLU A 106 5.45 19.25 -2.89
N SER A 107 5.53 20.31 -2.09
CA SER A 107 6.34 20.35 -0.86
C SER A 107 5.73 19.47 0.23
N ASP A 108 4.42 19.59 0.43
CA ASP A 108 3.65 18.80 1.39
C ASP A 108 3.71 17.31 1.04
N LEU A 109 3.50 17.00 -0.24
CA LEU A 109 3.58 15.62 -0.72
C LEU A 109 5.00 15.07 -0.68
N GLY A 110 6.02 15.91 -0.87
CA GLY A 110 7.42 15.58 -0.65
C GLY A 110 7.70 15.25 0.81
N TRP A 111 7.18 16.04 1.75
CA TRP A 111 7.26 15.75 3.18
C TRP A 111 6.55 14.43 3.51
N ALA A 112 5.33 14.25 3.01
CA ALA A 112 4.59 13.01 3.21
C ALA A 112 5.33 11.80 2.64
N GLN A 113 5.96 11.93 1.47
CA GLN A 113 6.77 10.88 0.84
C GLN A 113 7.91 10.39 1.76
N ASP A 114 8.48 11.26 2.55
CA ASP A 114 9.54 10.93 3.49
C ASP A 114 9.03 10.37 4.84
N HIS A 115 7.80 10.72 5.25
CA HIS A 115 7.29 10.48 6.60
C HIS A 115 6.10 9.51 6.69
N VAL A 116 5.39 9.24 5.59
CA VAL A 116 4.19 8.41 5.59
C VAL A 116 4.42 7.11 4.84
N ARG A 117 3.90 6.02 5.39
CA ARG A 117 3.85 4.69 4.75
C ARG A 117 2.43 4.13 4.81
N VAL A 118 1.97 3.61 3.70
CA VAL A 118 0.67 2.91 3.63
C VAL A 118 0.94 1.41 3.58
N LEU A 119 0.41 0.68 4.55
CA LEU A 119 0.49 -0.77 4.56
C LEU A 119 -0.49 -1.35 3.55
N SER A 120 -0.08 -2.36 2.80
CA SER A 120 -0.89 -2.93 1.71
C SER A 120 -0.76 -4.44 1.66
N GLY A 121 -1.90 -5.13 1.57
CA GLY A 121 -1.91 -6.58 1.39
C GLY A 121 -1.22 -7.03 0.10
N LEU A 122 -1.35 -6.24 -0.98
CA LEU A 122 -0.74 -6.55 -2.28
C LEU A 122 0.68 -6.02 -2.44
N TYR A 123 0.91 -4.76 -2.05
CA TYR A 123 2.19 -4.06 -2.30
C TYR A 123 3.11 -3.98 -1.07
N GLY A 124 2.69 -4.54 0.08
CA GLY A 124 3.46 -4.53 1.33
C GLY A 124 3.50 -3.17 2.01
N VAL A 125 4.53 -2.37 1.74
CA VAL A 125 4.69 -0.99 2.21
C VAL A 125 4.78 -0.08 1.00
N LEU A 126 3.92 0.92 0.96
CA LEU A 126 3.88 1.98 -0.05
C LEU A 126 4.30 3.31 0.54
N ARG A 127 4.97 4.12 -0.27
CA ARG A 127 5.12 5.54 -0.03
C ARG A 127 3.97 6.30 -0.71
N PRO A 128 3.62 7.50 -0.28
CA PRO A 128 2.51 8.28 -0.87
C PRO A 128 2.53 8.40 -2.39
N LEU A 129 3.70 8.64 -2.97
CA LEU A 129 3.86 8.85 -4.41
C LEU A 129 4.15 7.56 -5.21
N ASP A 130 4.16 6.40 -4.58
CA ASP A 130 4.31 5.13 -5.28
C ASP A 130 3.11 4.89 -6.20
N LEU A 131 3.39 4.57 -7.46
CA LEU A 131 2.35 4.24 -8.44
C LEU A 131 1.73 2.88 -8.11
N ILE A 132 0.40 2.84 -8.03
CA ILE A 132 -0.36 1.60 -7.86
C ILE A 132 -1.39 1.44 -8.98
N GLN A 133 -1.70 0.22 -9.33
CA GLN A 133 -2.87 -0.14 -10.13
C GLN A 133 -4.03 -0.55 -9.20
N PRO A 134 -5.29 -0.41 -9.63
CA PRO A 134 -6.43 -0.69 -8.77
C PRO A 134 -6.47 -2.16 -8.35
N TYR A 135 -6.75 -2.40 -7.08
CA TYR A 135 -6.82 -3.72 -6.48
C TYR A 135 -7.70 -3.72 -5.23
N ARG A 136 -8.08 -4.89 -4.78
CA ARG A 136 -8.57 -5.14 -3.44
C ARG A 136 -7.92 -6.41 -2.91
N LEU A 137 -7.15 -6.30 -1.87
CA LEU A 137 -6.56 -7.42 -1.14
C LEU A 137 -6.20 -6.91 0.26
N GLU A 138 -7.04 -7.25 1.24
CA GLU A 138 -6.86 -6.83 2.64
C GLU A 138 -5.75 -7.69 3.29
N MET A 139 -5.02 -7.12 4.24
CA MET A 139 -3.87 -7.79 4.86
C MET A 139 -4.25 -9.08 5.60
N GLY A 140 -5.46 -9.13 6.18
CA GLY A 140 -5.99 -10.29 6.87
C GLY A 140 -6.50 -11.42 5.96
N THR A 141 -6.45 -11.23 4.63
CA THR A 141 -6.94 -12.22 3.66
C THR A 141 -6.14 -13.53 3.76
N ARG A 142 -6.83 -14.65 3.86
CA ARG A 142 -6.25 -15.99 3.94
C ARG A 142 -5.89 -16.54 2.55
N LEU A 143 -5.13 -15.77 1.79
CA LEU A 143 -4.61 -16.18 0.49
C LEU A 143 -3.47 -17.19 0.70
N ARG A 144 -3.77 -18.47 0.49
CA ARG A 144 -2.76 -19.55 0.55
C ARG A 144 -1.70 -19.29 -0.54
N ASN A 145 -0.45 -19.37 -0.17
CA ASN A 145 0.68 -19.03 -1.02
C ASN A 145 1.90 -19.93 -0.67
N PRO A 146 2.97 -19.92 -1.47
CA PRO A 146 4.15 -20.78 -1.23
C PRO A 146 4.86 -20.54 0.11
N LYS A 147 4.58 -19.45 0.83
CA LYS A 147 5.21 -19.13 2.12
C LYS A 147 4.31 -19.43 3.32
N GLY A 148 3.03 -19.74 3.09
CA GLY A 148 2.11 -20.08 4.16
C GLY A 148 0.63 -19.88 3.82
N ALA A 149 -0.20 -19.82 4.85
CA ALA A 149 -1.65 -19.87 4.74
C ALA A 149 -2.30 -18.52 4.46
N ASP A 150 -1.57 -17.41 4.65
CA ASP A 150 -2.11 -16.05 4.57
C ASP A 150 -1.06 -15.02 4.14
N LEU A 151 -1.44 -13.76 4.08
CA LEU A 151 -0.55 -12.67 3.70
C LEU A 151 0.44 -12.30 4.81
N TYR A 152 0.13 -12.54 6.08
CA TYR A 152 1.11 -12.34 7.15
C TYR A 152 2.30 -13.29 6.99
N ALA A 153 2.04 -14.56 6.67
CA ALA A 153 3.09 -15.53 6.34
C ALA A 153 3.84 -15.15 5.05
N TYR A 154 3.13 -14.62 4.05
CA TYR A 154 3.74 -14.17 2.80
C TYR A 154 4.74 -13.04 3.01
N TRP A 155 4.34 -12.01 3.73
CA TRP A 155 5.18 -10.85 3.99
C TRP A 155 6.24 -11.15 5.05
N GLY A 156 5.91 -11.98 6.07
CA GLY A 156 6.82 -12.34 7.16
C GLY A 156 7.47 -11.10 7.79
N GLY A 157 8.72 -11.20 8.19
CA GLY A 157 9.49 -10.08 8.76
C GLY A 157 9.94 -9.01 7.76
N ARG A 158 9.59 -9.12 6.47
CA ARG A 158 10.10 -8.21 5.43
C ARG A 158 9.61 -6.78 5.62
N LEU A 159 8.34 -6.59 6.00
CA LEU A 159 7.77 -5.26 6.19
C LEU A 159 8.33 -4.60 7.44
N SER A 160 8.42 -5.31 8.55
CA SER A 160 9.04 -4.84 9.79
C SER A 160 10.48 -4.43 9.56
N LYS A 161 11.27 -5.27 8.89
CA LYS A 161 12.67 -4.96 8.56
C LYS A 161 12.78 -3.67 7.74
N THR A 162 11.90 -3.48 6.76
CA THR A 162 11.88 -2.25 5.94
C THR A 162 11.60 -1.01 6.80
N ILE A 163 10.60 -1.07 7.67
CA ILE A 163 10.26 0.05 8.56
C ILE A 163 11.42 0.32 9.55
N ASP A 164 12.03 -0.71 10.12
CA ASP A 164 13.18 -0.55 11.03
C ASP A 164 14.38 0.08 10.31
N GLU A 165 14.67 -0.32 9.07
CA GLU A 165 15.75 0.27 8.26
C GLU A 165 15.49 1.75 7.96
N GLU A 166 14.25 2.11 7.64
CA GLU A 166 13.87 3.50 7.40
C GLU A 166 13.96 4.34 8.70
N LEU A 167 13.44 3.82 9.81
CA LEU A 167 13.52 4.49 11.10
C LEU A 167 14.97 4.68 11.58
N ALA A 168 15.87 3.74 11.30
CA ALA A 168 17.27 3.84 11.66
C ALA A 168 17.97 5.04 10.98
N SER A 169 17.43 5.53 9.86
CA SER A 169 17.93 6.73 9.18
C SER A 169 17.40 8.05 9.78
N HIS A 170 16.46 7.96 10.73
CA HIS A 170 15.86 9.13 11.39
C HIS A 170 16.64 9.52 12.64
N ARG A 171 16.78 10.83 12.88
CA ARG A 171 17.45 11.34 14.09
C ARG A 171 16.75 10.91 15.38
N THR A 172 15.43 10.80 15.34
CA THR A 172 14.60 10.30 16.43
C THR A 172 13.70 9.20 15.84
N PRO A 173 14.02 7.92 16.07
CA PRO A 173 13.29 6.81 15.48
C PRO A 173 11.94 6.58 16.20
N VAL A 174 10.96 7.41 15.86
CA VAL A 174 9.59 7.31 16.35
C VAL A 174 8.71 6.79 15.24
N LEU A 175 7.94 5.74 15.50
CA LEU A 175 6.88 5.25 14.65
C LEU A 175 5.52 5.64 15.22
N VAL A 176 4.73 6.39 14.46
CA VAL A 176 3.35 6.72 14.79
C VAL A 176 2.43 5.73 14.07
N ASN A 177 1.73 4.91 14.83
CA ASN A 177 0.79 3.95 14.27
C ASN A 177 -0.63 4.53 14.18
N LEU A 178 -1.08 4.80 12.97
CA LEU A 178 -2.47 5.14 12.63
C LEU A 178 -3.14 4.05 11.77
N ALA A 179 -2.45 2.93 11.56
CA ALA A 179 -3.02 1.78 10.87
C ALA A 179 -3.93 0.97 11.80
N SER A 180 -4.91 0.27 11.24
CA SER A 180 -5.74 -0.66 12.00
C SER A 180 -4.90 -1.82 12.55
N VAL A 181 -5.44 -2.51 13.57
CA VAL A 181 -4.83 -3.69 14.17
C VAL A 181 -4.50 -4.75 13.12
N GLU A 182 -5.40 -4.95 12.13
CA GLU A 182 -5.21 -5.88 11.03
C GLU A 182 -3.93 -5.59 10.25
N TYR A 183 -3.76 -4.33 9.83
CA TYR A 183 -2.58 -3.93 9.04
C TYR A 183 -1.32 -3.85 9.87
N PHE A 184 -1.41 -3.29 11.08
CA PHE A 184 -0.26 -3.15 11.96
C PHE A 184 0.31 -4.51 12.41
N LYS A 185 -0.50 -5.54 12.51
CA LYS A 185 -0.06 -6.93 12.77
C LYS A 185 1.00 -7.42 11.78
N ALA A 186 1.00 -6.91 10.54
CA ALA A 186 2.03 -7.25 9.55
C ALA A 186 3.42 -6.70 9.91
N LEU A 187 3.51 -5.82 10.91
CA LEU A 187 4.74 -5.27 11.46
C LEU A 187 5.13 -5.88 12.82
N ALA A 188 4.60 -7.06 13.17
CA ALA A 188 4.84 -7.70 14.47
C ALA A 188 6.33 -7.99 14.81
N GLY A 189 7.21 -7.96 13.79
CA GLY A 189 8.66 -8.12 13.94
C GLY A 189 9.44 -6.82 14.13
N LEU A 190 8.77 -5.68 14.35
CA LEU A 190 9.45 -4.39 14.60
C LEU A 190 10.34 -4.48 15.86
N ARG A 191 11.54 -3.93 15.72
CA ARG A 191 12.52 -3.78 16.80
C ARG A 191 12.51 -2.36 17.39
N SER A 192 12.06 -1.40 16.59
CA SER A 192 11.89 0.00 17.01
C SER A 192 10.70 0.14 17.96
N ARG A 193 10.76 1.10 18.87
CA ARG A 193 9.63 1.41 19.77
C ARG A 193 8.56 2.19 18.99
N VAL A 194 7.31 1.81 19.19
CA VAL A 194 6.11 2.48 18.67
C VAL A 194 5.61 3.47 19.71
#